data_4959ae1f32e223ac0cfdd7e81496b819
#
_entry.id   4959ae1f32e223ac0cfdd7e81496b819
#
_cell.length_a   1.000
_cell.length_b   1.000
_cell.length_c   1.000
_cell.angle_alpha   90.00
_cell.angle_beta   90.00
_cell.angle_gamma   90.00
#
_symmetry.space_group_name_H-M   'P 1'
#
loop_
_entity.id
_entity.type
_entity.pdbx_description
1 polymer ?
#
loop_
_entity_poly.entity_id
_entity_poly.type
_entity_poly.pdbx_seq_one_letter_code
_entity_poly.pdbx_strand_id
1 'polypeptide(L)'
;WALVPYAVAIAVFGFLMLESVNYIEHYGLQRRRTPSGRYERVGPQHSWNSDHELGRIFLYELTRHSDHHFKASRKYQILRHQEQSPQLPTGYPGSILLSLVPPLWFSVMKGKSRKVERL
;
A
#
# COMPACT_ATOMS: atom_id res chain seq x y z
N TRP A 1 6.90 32.04 -17.88
CA TRP A 1 5.84 31.89 -16.86
C TRP A 1 4.70 30.98 -17.33
N ALA A 2 4.41 30.90 -18.66
CA ALA A 2 3.31 30.08 -19.20
C ALA A 2 3.39 28.58 -18.85
N LEU A 3 4.59 28.03 -18.57
CA LEU A 3 4.79 26.62 -18.23
C LEU A 3 4.55 26.31 -16.74
N VAL A 4 4.50 27.33 -15.89
CA VAL A 4 4.33 27.14 -14.43
C VAL A 4 3.04 26.41 -14.08
N PRO A 5 1.86 26.77 -14.64
CA PRO A 5 0.62 26.06 -14.35
C PRO A 5 0.67 24.57 -14.70
N TYR A 6 1.32 24.22 -15.83
CA TYR A 6 1.50 22.82 -16.24
C TYR A 6 2.40 22.06 -15.27
N ALA A 7 3.53 22.68 -14.88
CA ALA A 7 4.44 22.07 -13.91
C ALA A 7 3.74 21.82 -12.56
N VAL A 8 2.95 22.79 -12.09
CA VAL A 8 2.14 22.63 -10.86
C VAL A 8 1.11 21.53 -11.00
N ALA A 9 0.39 21.48 -12.12
CA ALA A 9 -0.62 20.44 -12.36
C ALA A 9 0.01 19.05 -12.37
N ILE A 10 1.14 18.86 -13.02
CA ILE A 10 1.89 17.59 -13.03
C ILE A 10 2.34 17.20 -11.62
N ALA A 11 2.89 18.16 -10.87
CA ALA A 11 3.34 17.90 -9.49
C ALA A 11 2.18 17.52 -8.57
N VAL A 12 1.04 18.20 -8.65
CA VAL A 12 -0.17 17.87 -7.89
C VAL A 12 -0.70 16.49 -8.27
N PHE A 13 -0.77 16.18 -9.57
CA PHE A 13 -1.20 14.87 -10.03
C PHE A 13 -0.28 13.76 -9.52
N GLY A 14 1.04 13.93 -9.63
CA GLY A 14 2.02 12.97 -9.12
C GLY A 14 1.91 12.76 -7.61
N PHE A 15 1.71 13.84 -6.85
CA PHE A 15 1.47 13.77 -5.42
C PHE A 15 0.19 13.00 -5.08
N LEU A 16 -0.92 13.29 -5.75
CA LEU A 16 -2.18 12.59 -5.52
C LEU A 16 -2.08 11.09 -5.87
N MET A 17 -1.36 10.74 -6.92
CA MET A 17 -1.09 9.34 -7.27
C MET A 17 -0.28 8.63 -6.18
N LEU A 18 0.78 9.27 -5.69
CA LEU A 18 1.61 8.73 -4.60
C LEU A 18 0.79 8.52 -3.32
N GLU A 19 -0.03 9.51 -2.94
CA GLU A 19 -0.89 9.41 -1.75
C GLU A 19 -1.98 8.33 -1.91
N SER A 20 -2.50 8.15 -3.13
CA SER A 20 -3.46 7.06 -3.39
C SER A 20 -2.82 5.68 -3.19
N VAL A 21 -1.58 5.51 -3.64
CA VAL A 21 -0.82 4.27 -3.43
C VAL A 21 -0.55 4.07 -1.95
N ASN A 22 -0.01 5.07 -1.27
CA ASN A 22 0.27 5.03 0.17
C ASN A 22 -1.00 4.70 0.99
N TYR A 23 -2.14 5.28 0.62
CA TYR A 23 -3.42 5.02 1.25
C TYR A 23 -3.85 3.56 1.12
N ILE A 24 -3.82 2.97 -0.09
CA ILE A 24 -4.25 1.58 -0.28
C ILE A 24 -3.31 0.58 0.38
N GLU A 25 -2.02 0.90 0.47
CA GLU A 25 -0.99 0.05 1.07
C GLU A 25 -1.10 -0.06 2.58
N HIS A 26 -1.64 0.94 3.26
CA HIS A 26 -1.69 1.00 4.71
C HIS A 26 -3.11 1.05 5.31
N TYR A 27 -4.13 1.02 4.46
CA TYR A 27 -5.51 1.16 4.92
C TYR A 27 -5.90 0.15 5.99
N GLY A 28 -6.33 0.65 7.16
CA GLY A 28 -6.89 -0.16 8.25
C GLY A 28 -5.89 -1.07 8.96
N LEU A 29 -4.60 -0.95 8.70
CA LEU A 29 -3.55 -1.74 9.37
C LEU A 29 -2.89 -0.89 10.46
N GLN A 30 -2.80 -1.44 11.68
CA GLN A 30 -2.27 -0.72 12.83
C GLN A 30 -1.19 -1.52 13.55
N ARG A 31 -0.15 -0.81 14.02
CA ARG A 31 0.86 -1.39 14.90
C ARG A 31 0.36 -1.40 16.34
N ARG A 32 0.58 -2.50 17.03
CA ARG A 32 0.21 -2.64 18.44
C ARG A 32 1.19 -1.87 19.33
N ARG A 33 0.69 -1.36 20.46
CA ARG A 33 1.55 -0.80 21.49
C ARG A 33 2.08 -1.92 22.37
N THR A 34 3.37 -1.89 22.60
CA THR A 34 4.05 -2.80 23.56
C THR A 34 3.77 -2.35 25.00
N PRO A 35 3.96 -3.22 26.00
CA PRO A 35 3.85 -2.87 27.41
C PRO A 35 4.74 -1.69 27.83
N SER A 36 5.85 -1.46 27.11
CA SER A 36 6.75 -0.32 27.30
C SER A 36 6.22 1.00 26.72
N GLY A 37 5.00 1.04 26.17
CA GLY A 37 4.37 2.22 25.55
C GLY A 37 4.86 2.57 24.15
N ARG A 38 5.80 1.82 23.60
CA ARG A 38 6.30 2.00 22.23
C ARG A 38 5.46 1.22 21.25
N TYR A 39 5.45 1.62 19.96
CA TYR A 39 4.89 0.79 18.91
C TYR A 39 5.83 -0.37 18.55
N GLU A 40 5.26 -1.53 18.24
CA GLU A 40 6.01 -2.65 17.69
C GLU A 40 6.74 -2.27 16.40
N ARG A 41 7.79 -3.03 16.07
CA ARG A 41 8.51 -2.81 14.79
C ARG A 41 7.57 -3.08 13.61
N VAL A 42 7.78 -2.33 12.52
CA VAL A 42 7.08 -2.61 11.26
C VAL A 42 7.40 -4.03 10.82
N GLY A 43 6.37 -4.80 10.58
CA GLY A 43 6.44 -6.16 10.07
C GLY A 43 5.61 -6.31 8.80
N PRO A 44 5.71 -7.46 8.12
CA PRO A 44 4.98 -7.70 6.87
C PRO A 44 3.46 -7.55 6.97
N GLN A 45 2.88 -7.79 8.15
CA GLN A 45 1.45 -7.67 8.42
C GLN A 45 0.93 -6.22 8.44
N HIS A 46 1.81 -5.23 8.39
CA HIS A 46 1.44 -3.80 8.47
C HIS A 46 1.34 -3.11 7.11
N SER A 47 1.42 -3.88 6.03
CA SER A 47 1.25 -3.35 4.67
C SER A 47 0.51 -4.36 3.78
N TRP A 48 -0.40 -3.85 2.95
CA TRP A 48 -1.07 -4.64 1.93
C TRP A 48 -0.13 -4.90 0.77
N ASN A 49 -0.12 -6.14 0.27
CA ASN A 49 0.62 -6.56 -0.91
C ASN A 49 -0.31 -6.89 -2.07
N SER A 50 0.29 -7.09 -3.23
CA SER A 50 -0.36 -7.72 -4.37
C SER A 50 0.66 -8.55 -5.15
N ASP A 51 0.34 -9.82 -5.38
CA ASP A 51 1.17 -10.74 -6.16
C ASP A 51 0.74 -10.85 -7.63
N HIS A 52 -0.17 -9.98 -8.08
CA HIS A 52 -0.59 -9.93 -9.50
C HIS A 52 0.61 -9.61 -10.40
N GLU A 53 0.93 -10.51 -11.33
CA GLU A 53 2.13 -10.43 -12.19
C GLU A 53 2.23 -9.11 -12.95
N LEU A 54 1.14 -8.67 -13.58
CA LEU A 54 1.12 -7.40 -14.31
C LEU A 54 1.45 -6.21 -13.40
N GLY A 55 0.89 -6.18 -12.19
CA GLY A 55 1.19 -5.14 -11.21
C GLY A 55 2.67 -5.14 -10.84
N ARG A 56 3.25 -6.30 -10.63
CA ARG A 56 4.67 -6.47 -10.29
C ARG A 56 5.58 -5.98 -11.41
N ILE A 57 5.27 -6.32 -12.66
CA ILE A 57 6.06 -5.90 -13.82
C ILE A 57 5.98 -4.39 -14.03
N PHE A 58 4.77 -3.82 -14.06
CA PHE A 58 4.56 -2.39 -14.35
C PHE A 58 4.99 -1.48 -13.22
N LEU A 59 4.94 -1.94 -11.96
CA LEU A 59 5.30 -1.16 -10.78
C LEU A 59 6.63 -1.59 -10.16
N TYR A 60 7.50 -2.26 -10.92
CA TYR A 60 8.85 -2.62 -10.49
C TYR A 60 8.89 -3.31 -9.11
N GLU A 61 8.05 -4.34 -8.91
CA GLU A 61 7.91 -5.08 -7.64
C GLU A 61 7.42 -4.23 -6.44
N LEU A 62 7.02 -2.97 -6.64
CA LEU A 62 6.46 -2.12 -5.58
C LEU A 62 5.27 -2.79 -4.87
N THR A 63 4.55 -3.65 -5.58
CA THR A 63 3.41 -4.40 -5.04
C THR A 63 3.80 -5.37 -3.91
N ARG A 64 5.10 -5.66 -3.72
CA ARG A 64 5.67 -6.37 -2.57
C ARG A 64 6.10 -5.42 -1.46
N HIS A 65 5.24 -4.47 -1.17
CA HIS A 65 5.50 -3.33 -0.31
C HIS A 65 5.87 -3.71 1.13
N SER A 66 5.30 -4.78 1.65
CA SER A 66 5.60 -5.26 2.99
C SER A 66 7.06 -5.70 3.17
N ASP A 67 7.65 -6.32 2.15
CA ASP A 67 9.06 -6.71 2.19
C ASP A 67 9.99 -5.50 2.08
N HIS A 68 9.58 -4.48 1.32
CA HIS A 68 10.27 -3.20 1.27
C HIS A 68 10.30 -2.53 2.65
N HIS A 69 9.18 -2.47 3.36
CA HIS A 69 9.13 -1.93 4.72
C HIS A 69 9.88 -2.78 5.74
N PHE A 70 9.80 -4.10 5.60
CA PHE A 70 10.51 -5.01 6.51
C PHE A 70 12.03 -4.87 6.41
N LYS A 71 12.56 -4.66 5.18
CA LYS A 71 13.98 -4.46 4.92
C LYS A 71 14.21 -3.43 3.82
N ALA A 72 14.13 -2.16 4.16
CA ALA A 72 14.21 -1.02 3.23
C ALA A 72 15.52 -0.97 2.39
N SER A 73 16.60 -1.61 2.86
CA SER A 73 17.85 -1.73 2.11
C SER A 73 17.82 -2.77 0.98
N ARG A 74 16.74 -3.55 0.87
CA ARG A 74 16.60 -4.55 -0.18
C ARG A 74 16.24 -3.87 -1.50
N LYS A 75 16.98 -4.22 -2.57
CA LYS A 75 16.68 -3.71 -3.91
C LYS A 75 15.34 -4.26 -4.41
N TYR A 76 14.61 -3.46 -5.20
CA TYR A 76 13.27 -3.82 -5.67
C TYR A 76 13.22 -5.15 -6.44
N GLN A 77 14.26 -5.47 -7.21
CA GLN A 77 14.33 -6.69 -8.04
C GLN A 77 14.33 -8.00 -7.24
N ILE A 78 14.67 -7.93 -5.95
CA ILE A 78 14.80 -9.09 -5.07
C ILE A 78 13.83 -9.06 -3.90
N LEU A 79 12.77 -8.24 -3.98
CA LEU A 79 11.69 -8.22 -3.01
C LEU A 79 10.97 -9.57 -3.00
N ARG A 80 10.66 -10.05 -1.79
CA ARG A 80 10.11 -11.39 -1.56
C ARG A 80 8.62 -11.32 -1.27
N HIS A 81 7.94 -12.39 -1.64
CA HIS A 81 6.61 -12.64 -1.10
C HIS A 81 6.70 -12.83 0.43
N GLN A 82 5.79 -12.22 1.16
CA GLN A 82 5.64 -12.35 2.61
C GLN A 82 4.26 -12.96 2.90
N GLU A 83 4.21 -14.21 3.34
CA GLU A 83 2.97 -14.94 3.62
C GLU A 83 2.09 -14.26 4.67
N GLN A 84 2.73 -13.54 5.61
CA GLN A 84 2.04 -12.80 6.67
C GLN A 84 1.40 -11.50 6.18
N SER A 85 1.71 -11.07 4.96
CA SER A 85 1.21 -9.84 4.42
C SER A 85 -0.19 -10.00 3.84
N PRO A 86 -1.15 -9.15 4.22
CA PRO A 86 -2.48 -9.21 3.64
C PRO A 86 -2.44 -8.79 2.17
N GLN A 87 -3.33 -9.40 1.37
CA GLN A 87 -3.40 -9.17 -0.07
C GLN A 87 -4.54 -8.23 -0.44
N LEU A 88 -4.24 -7.25 -1.30
CA LEU A 88 -5.23 -6.35 -1.88
C LEU A 88 -6.29 -7.13 -2.68
N PRO A 89 -7.57 -6.71 -2.65
CA PRO A 89 -8.65 -7.46 -3.28
C PRO A 89 -8.58 -7.53 -4.81
N THR A 90 -7.99 -6.50 -5.46
CA THR A 90 -8.04 -6.31 -6.91
C THR A 90 -6.68 -5.94 -7.52
N GLY A 91 -5.60 -6.16 -6.80
CA GLY A 91 -4.29 -5.63 -7.19
C GLY A 91 -4.20 -4.10 -7.08
N TYR A 92 -3.06 -3.52 -7.43
CA TYR A 92 -2.82 -2.07 -7.28
C TYR A 92 -3.72 -1.21 -8.18
N PRO A 93 -3.76 -1.41 -9.51
CA PRO A 93 -4.57 -0.54 -10.37
C PRO A 93 -6.05 -0.56 -9.99
N GLY A 94 -6.60 -1.75 -9.77
CA GLY A 94 -7.99 -1.90 -9.36
C GLY A 94 -8.28 -1.30 -7.98
N SER A 95 -7.36 -1.43 -7.04
CA SER A 95 -7.51 -0.85 -5.69
C SER A 95 -7.40 0.67 -5.68
N ILE A 96 -6.54 1.25 -6.53
CA ILE A 96 -6.49 2.70 -6.74
C ILE A 96 -7.84 3.20 -7.27
N LEU A 97 -8.34 2.61 -8.35
CA LEU A 97 -9.65 3.00 -8.91
C LEU A 97 -10.79 2.82 -7.89
N LEU A 98 -10.76 1.71 -7.15
CA LEU A 98 -11.74 1.44 -6.11
C LEU A 98 -11.69 2.46 -4.98
N SER A 99 -10.51 2.93 -4.59
CA SER A 99 -10.33 3.92 -3.54
C SER A 99 -10.85 5.32 -3.91
N LEU A 100 -10.95 5.63 -5.20
CA LEU A 100 -11.57 6.87 -5.68
C LEU A 100 -13.08 6.91 -5.47
N VAL A 101 -13.70 5.78 -5.11
CA VAL A 101 -15.12 5.67 -4.77
C VAL A 101 -15.25 5.22 -3.31
N PRO A 102 -15.14 6.14 -2.32
CA PRO A 102 -15.01 5.78 -0.91
C PRO A 102 -16.10 4.83 -0.37
N PRO A 103 -17.39 4.96 -0.69
CA PRO A 103 -18.39 4.02 -0.19
C PRO A 103 -18.13 2.57 -0.63
N LEU A 104 -17.69 2.40 -1.88
CA LEU A 104 -17.37 1.09 -2.44
C LEU A 104 -16.06 0.53 -1.82
N TRP A 105 -15.04 1.37 -1.71
CA TRP A 105 -13.80 1.02 -1.03
C TRP A 105 -14.06 0.50 0.39
N PHE A 106 -14.80 1.26 1.19
CA PHE A 106 -15.09 0.86 2.57
C PHE A 106 -15.91 -0.42 2.67
N SER A 107 -16.85 -0.65 1.76
CA SER A 107 -17.65 -1.88 1.74
C SER A 107 -16.77 -3.11 1.51
N VAL A 108 -15.80 -3.02 0.60
CA VAL A 108 -14.87 -4.11 0.26
C VAL A 108 -13.82 -4.33 1.35
N MET A 109 -13.23 -3.24 1.86
CA MET A 109 -12.07 -3.32 2.74
C MET A 109 -12.41 -3.55 4.21
N LYS A 110 -13.60 -3.14 4.68
CA LYS A 110 -14.03 -3.29 6.08
C LYS A 110 -13.98 -4.72 6.60
N GLY A 111 -14.37 -5.68 5.75
CA GLY A 111 -14.32 -7.10 6.11
C GLY A 111 -12.90 -7.68 6.12
N LYS A 112 -12.05 -7.17 5.24
CA LYS A 112 -10.66 -7.64 5.08
C LYS A 112 -9.75 -7.11 6.19
N SER A 113 -9.82 -5.82 6.51
CA SER A 113 -9.01 -5.23 7.59
C SER A 113 -9.33 -5.87 8.95
N ARG A 114 -10.61 -6.09 9.28
CA ARG A 114 -11.01 -6.79 10.51
C ARG A 114 -10.47 -8.23 10.60
N LYS A 115 -10.32 -8.91 9.47
CA LYS A 115 -9.76 -10.26 9.46
C LYS A 115 -8.27 -10.24 9.80
N VAL A 116 -7.55 -9.24 9.32
CA VAL A 116 -6.11 -9.07 9.58
C VAL A 116 -5.86 -8.72 11.05
N GLU A 117 -6.70 -7.88 11.66
CA GLU A 117 -6.58 -7.50 13.08
C GLU A 117 -6.76 -8.66 14.05
N ARG A 118 -7.37 -9.77 13.62
CA ARG A 118 -7.64 -10.96 14.46
C ARG A 118 -6.55 -12.04 14.37
N LEU A 119 -5.58 -11.85 13.48
CA LEU A 119 -4.42 -12.73 13.32
C LEU A 119 -3.23 -12.22 14.16
#